data_0b06cdd8ab1bd479689c9ae9c6250dd5
#
_entry.id   0b06cdd8ab1bd479689c9ae9c6250dd5
#
_cell.length_a   1.000
_cell.length_b   1.000
_cell.length_c   1.000
_cell.angle_alpha   90.00
_cell.angle_beta   90.00
_cell.angle_gamma   90.00
#
_symmetry.space_group_name_H-M   'P 1'
#
loop_
_entity.id
_entity.type
_entity.pdbx_description
1 polymer ?
#
loop_
_entity_poly.entity_id
_entity_poly.type
_entity_poly.pdbx_seq_one_letter_code
_entity_poly.pdbx_strand_id
1 'polypeptide(L)'
;VKVSTHKTAAEVETKYLHEGAVLFASVGCATCHTENLGDVVGIYSDLLLHDMGPNLGDTGSYGVFIPDSPGGDAESPVPPLAQLQKQQARPQSADVVKTKPPALGAGRLEWRTPPLWGVRDSAPYLHDGRAKNLEQTIAFHGGEGTVSAQRYFLLTAAERLKVQAFLKTLVAPTPKQLAKK
;
A
#
# COMPACT_ATOMS: atom_id res chain seq x y z
N VAL A 1 2.18 -16.32 -47.01
CA VAL A 1 1.99 -17.17 -45.83
C VAL A 1 2.01 -16.25 -44.59
N LYS A 2 0.86 -16.00 -43.98
CA LYS A 2 0.80 -15.24 -42.70
C LYS A 2 1.20 -16.20 -41.58
N VAL A 3 2.41 -16.05 -41.04
CA VAL A 3 2.81 -16.78 -39.84
C VAL A 3 1.99 -16.17 -38.67
N SER A 4 1.00 -16.92 -38.24
CA SER A 4 0.25 -16.56 -36.99
C SER A 4 1.17 -16.84 -35.81
N THR A 5 1.81 -15.81 -35.25
CA THR A 5 2.60 -15.92 -34.03
C THR A 5 1.66 -16.12 -32.84
N HIS A 6 1.35 -17.36 -32.54
CA HIS A 6 0.68 -17.71 -31.29
C HIS A 6 1.67 -17.48 -30.14
N LYS A 7 1.34 -16.53 -29.26
CA LYS A 7 2.13 -16.31 -28.04
C LYS A 7 2.02 -17.53 -27.13
N THR A 8 3.12 -17.90 -26.51
CA THR A 8 3.13 -18.96 -25.50
C THR A 8 2.42 -18.48 -24.22
N ALA A 9 1.93 -19.42 -23.41
CA ALA A 9 1.32 -19.10 -22.12
C ALA A 9 2.27 -18.28 -21.21
N ALA A 10 3.56 -18.60 -21.22
CA ALA A 10 4.60 -17.88 -20.46
C ALA A 10 4.78 -16.42 -20.94
N GLU A 11 4.72 -16.17 -22.24
CA GLU A 11 4.80 -14.80 -22.79
C GLU A 11 3.56 -13.98 -22.43
N VAL A 12 2.39 -14.60 -22.42
CA VAL A 12 1.14 -13.96 -22.01
C VAL A 12 1.18 -13.61 -20.53
N GLU A 13 1.65 -14.53 -19.68
CA GLU A 13 1.80 -14.31 -18.23
C GLU A 13 2.83 -13.21 -17.94
N THR A 14 4.00 -13.26 -18.57
CA THR A 14 5.04 -12.22 -18.39
C THR A 14 4.50 -10.84 -18.78
N LYS A 15 3.77 -10.74 -19.89
CA LYS A 15 3.14 -9.50 -20.32
C LYS A 15 2.10 -9.02 -19.30
N TYR A 16 1.27 -9.93 -18.79
CA TYR A 16 0.23 -9.62 -17.82
C TYR A 16 0.81 -9.04 -16.53
N LEU A 17 1.87 -9.62 -16.02
CA LEU A 17 2.58 -9.15 -14.80
C LEU A 17 3.29 -7.81 -15.04
N HIS A 18 3.91 -7.64 -16.22
CA HIS A 18 4.51 -6.35 -16.58
C HIS A 18 3.49 -5.22 -16.66
N GLU A 19 2.33 -5.47 -17.27
CA GLU A 19 1.22 -4.50 -17.29
C GLU A 19 0.74 -4.16 -15.88
N GLY A 20 0.72 -5.14 -14.97
CA GLY A 20 0.42 -4.92 -13.56
C GLY A 20 1.43 -3.99 -12.86
N ALA A 21 2.73 -4.17 -13.13
CA ALA A 21 3.78 -3.29 -12.62
C ALA A 21 3.66 -1.86 -13.15
N VAL A 22 3.37 -1.71 -14.45
CA VAL A 22 3.15 -0.39 -15.07
C VAL A 22 1.93 0.30 -14.45
N LEU A 23 0.83 -0.41 -14.26
CA LEU A 23 -0.37 0.13 -13.62
C LEU A 23 -0.10 0.53 -12.16
N PHE A 24 0.61 -0.30 -11.39
CA PHE A 24 1.02 0.01 -10.02
C PHE A 24 1.79 1.33 -9.94
N ALA A 25 2.73 1.57 -10.85
CA ALA A 25 3.47 2.82 -10.92
C ALA A 25 2.56 3.99 -11.38
N SER A 26 1.73 3.80 -12.39
CA SER A 26 0.92 4.85 -13.00
C SER A 26 -0.16 5.40 -12.07
N VAL A 27 -0.71 4.56 -11.19
CA VAL A 27 -1.69 5.02 -10.18
C VAL A 27 -1.03 5.70 -8.98
N GLY A 28 0.32 5.69 -8.90
CA GLY A 28 1.09 6.40 -7.89
C GLY A 28 1.55 5.56 -6.69
N CYS A 29 1.32 4.25 -6.67
CA CYS A 29 1.78 3.39 -5.57
C CYS A 29 3.31 3.41 -5.41
N ALA A 30 4.05 3.52 -6.53
CA ALA A 30 5.51 3.57 -6.55
C ALA A 30 6.10 4.86 -5.93
N THR A 31 5.29 5.83 -5.54
CA THR A 31 5.77 7.05 -4.84
C THR A 31 6.34 6.71 -3.46
N CYS A 32 5.65 5.86 -2.70
CA CYS A 32 6.11 5.36 -1.40
C CYS A 32 6.70 3.94 -1.53
N HIS A 33 6.07 3.08 -2.34
CA HIS A 33 6.57 1.75 -2.63
C HIS A 33 7.58 1.78 -3.78
N THR A 34 8.71 2.47 -3.56
CA THR A 34 9.81 2.56 -4.54
C THR A 34 10.43 1.19 -4.77
N GLU A 35 10.66 0.83 -6.04
CA GLU A 35 11.18 -0.51 -6.39
C GLU A 35 12.49 -0.83 -5.68
N ASN A 36 13.40 0.14 -5.62
CA ASN A 36 14.72 -0.04 -5.04
C ASN A 36 15.01 1.05 -3.99
N LEU A 37 15.76 0.70 -2.96
CA LEU A 37 16.24 1.64 -1.95
C LEU A 37 17.75 1.50 -1.80
N GLY A 38 18.50 2.45 -2.37
CA GLY A 38 19.94 2.33 -2.47
C GLY A 38 20.33 1.06 -3.21
N ASP A 39 21.15 0.23 -2.56
CA ASP A 39 21.61 -1.06 -3.10
C ASP A 39 20.60 -2.21 -2.93
N VAL A 40 19.50 -1.97 -2.23
CA VAL A 40 18.47 -2.98 -2.01
C VAL A 40 17.49 -2.98 -3.16
N VAL A 41 17.57 -4.02 -4.00
CA VAL A 41 16.76 -4.16 -5.21
C VAL A 41 15.45 -4.89 -4.89
N GLY A 42 14.33 -4.41 -5.46
CA GLY A 42 13.02 -5.06 -5.37
C GLY A 42 12.36 -4.97 -4.01
N ILE A 43 12.74 -4.04 -3.16
CA ILE A 43 12.16 -3.85 -1.82
C ILE A 43 10.72 -3.34 -1.88
N TYR A 44 10.39 -2.52 -2.86
CA TYR A 44 9.11 -1.83 -3.00
C TYR A 44 8.71 -1.10 -1.71
N SER A 45 9.62 -0.25 -1.23
CA SER A 45 9.44 0.58 -0.03
C SER A 45 10.49 1.69 0.01
N ASP A 46 10.12 2.86 0.50
CA ASP A 46 11.02 3.95 0.87
C ASP A 46 11.43 3.91 2.35
N LEU A 47 10.79 3.04 3.15
CA LEU A 47 10.93 2.90 4.60
C LEU A 47 10.60 4.18 5.38
N LEU A 48 9.99 5.18 4.77
CA LEU A 48 9.60 6.42 5.43
C LEU A 48 8.26 6.27 6.17
N LEU A 49 8.00 7.22 7.06
CA LEU A 49 6.72 7.36 7.74
C LEU A 49 5.82 8.26 6.88
N HIS A 50 4.58 7.84 6.68
CA HIS A 50 3.55 8.57 5.95
C HIS A 50 2.28 8.67 6.78
N ASP A 51 1.63 9.83 6.76
CA ASP A 51 0.29 9.98 7.32
C ASP A 51 -0.71 9.23 6.44
N MET A 52 -1.26 8.14 6.98
CA MET A 52 -2.21 7.27 6.30
C MET A 52 -3.67 7.61 6.63
N GLY A 53 -3.88 8.72 7.33
CA GLY A 53 -5.20 9.21 7.67
C GLY A 53 -5.91 8.46 8.79
N PRO A 54 -7.06 8.97 9.23
CA PRO A 54 -7.75 8.49 10.44
C PRO A 54 -8.24 7.05 10.35
N ASN A 55 -8.49 6.52 9.15
CA ASN A 55 -8.94 5.13 8.96
C ASN A 55 -7.87 4.09 9.31
N LEU A 56 -6.60 4.48 9.34
CA LEU A 56 -5.48 3.65 9.80
C LEU A 56 -4.90 4.13 11.12
N GLY A 57 -5.51 5.14 11.76
CA GLY A 57 -5.07 5.61 13.06
C GLY A 57 -5.07 4.49 14.08
N ASP A 58 -4.00 4.40 14.88
CA ASP A 58 -3.89 3.48 15.98
C ASP A 58 -3.97 4.23 17.31
N THR A 59 -4.72 3.66 18.25
CA THR A 59 -4.79 4.11 19.65
C THR A 59 -3.94 3.21 20.55
N GLY A 60 -3.38 2.13 20.00
CA GLY A 60 -2.54 1.19 20.71
C GLY A 60 -1.23 1.82 21.15
N SER A 61 -0.75 1.48 22.33
CA SER A 61 0.55 1.91 22.81
C SER A 61 1.59 0.84 22.54
N TYR A 62 2.41 1.04 21.54
CA TYR A 62 3.70 0.35 21.45
C TYR A 62 4.72 1.02 22.39
N GLY A 63 4.37 1.10 23.69
CA GLY A 63 5.26 1.60 24.72
C GLY A 63 5.26 3.10 25.00
N VAL A 64 4.46 3.92 24.30
CA VAL A 64 4.28 5.34 24.60
C VAL A 64 2.79 5.69 24.65
N PHE A 65 2.33 6.02 25.85
CA PHE A 65 0.99 6.56 26.05
C PHE A 65 0.93 8.01 25.52
N ILE A 66 0.10 8.26 24.53
CA ILE A 66 -0.19 9.62 24.04
C ILE A 66 -1.53 10.05 24.69
N PRO A 67 -1.51 11.00 25.66
CA PRO A 67 -2.67 11.27 26.51
C PRO A 67 -3.87 11.96 25.83
N ASP A 68 -3.76 12.43 24.61
CA ASP A 68 -4.72 13.34 23.98
C ASP A 68 -5.61 12.68 22.91
N SER A 69 -6.08 11.46 23.16
CA SER A 69 -7.14 10.90 22.32
C SER A 69 -8.46 10.91 23.08
N PRO A 70 -9.42 11.74 22.66
CA PRO A 70 -10.78 11.57 23.17
C PRO A 70 -11.32 10.25 22.60
N GLY A 71 -11.50 9.29 23.49
CA GLY A 71 -12.29 8.08 23.39
C GLY A 71 -12.44 7.41 22.04
N GLY A 72 -11.91 6.24 21.92
CA GLY A 72 -12.11 5.40 20.76
C GLY A 72 -11.97 3.93 21.08
N ASP A 73 -12.67 3.46 22.12
CA ASP A 73 -12.97 2.05 22.29
C ASP A 73 -14.08 1.70 21.35
N ALA A 74 -13.76 1.29 20.16
CA ALA A 74 -14.67 0.47 19.37
C ALA A 74 -13.88 -0.16 18.25
N GLU A 75 -13.81 -1.45 18.28
CA GLU A 75 -13.62 -2.29 17.11
C GLU A 75 -14.64 -1.86 16.05
N SER A 76 -14.28 -0.83 15.28
CA SER A 76 -15.17 -0.32 14.24
C SER A 76 -15.24 -1.36 13.15
N PRO A 77 -16.43 -1.88 12.82
CA PRO A 77 -16.58 -2.83 11.75
C PRO A 77 -16.01 -2.21 10.47
N VAL A 78 -15.23 -2.99 9.73
CA VAL A 78 -14.62 -2.58 8.45
C VAL A 78 -15.73 -2.02 7.57
N PRO A 79 -15.73 -0.72 7.23
CA PRO A 79 -16.77 -0.15 6.41
C PRO A 79 -16.70 -0.75 4.99
N PRO A 80 -17.83 -0.87 4.28
CA PRO A 80 -17.84 -1.28 2.90
C PRO A 80 -16.91 -0.42 2.05
N LEU A 81 -16.21 -1.01 1.07
CA LEU A 81 -15.28 -0.32 0.16
C LEU A 81 -15.81 1.01 -0.38
N ALA A 82 -17.10 1.05 -0.75
CA ALA A 82 -17.76 2.27 -1.22
C ALA A 82 -17.83 3.39 -0.16
N GLN A 83 -17.86 3.06 1.12
CA GLN A 83 -17.86 4.05 2.21
C GLN A 83 -16.45 4.57 2.49
N LEU A 84 -15.44 3.70 2.44
CA LEU A 84 -14.03 4.10 2.56
C LEU A 84 -13.63 5.09 1.45
N GLN A 85 -14.05 4.82 0.22
CA GLN A 85 -13.82 5.71 -0.92
C GLN A 85 -14.49 7.08 -0.74
N LYS A 86 -15.73 7.12 -0.22
CA LYS A 86 -16.45 8.38 0.05
C LYS A 86 -15.80 9.20 1.18
N GLN A 87 -15.26 8.55 2.19
CA GLN A 87 -14.56 9.24 3.28
C GLN A 87 -13.24 9.85 2.80
N GLN A 88 -12.53 9.18 1.92
CA GLN A 88 -11.29 9.69 1.31
C GLN A 88 -11.52 10.86 0.35
N ALA A 89 -12.71 10.94 -0.26
CA ALA A 89 -13.07 12.02 -1.19
C ALA A 89 -13.46 13.35 -0.52
N ARG A 90 -13.58 13.40 0.81
CA ARG A 90 -13.84 14.66 1.51
C ARG A 90 -12.57 15.51 1.50
N PRO A 91 -12.61 16.78 1.03
CA PRO A 91 -11.47 17.67 1.15
C PRO A 91 -11.14 17.81 2.64
N GLN A 92 -9.93 17.47 3.01
CA GLN A 92 -9.42 17.78 4.34
C GLN A 92 -9.32 19.29 4.40
N SER A 93 -10.10 19.92 5.30
CA SER A 93 -9.94 21.33 5.58
C SER A 93 -8.49 21.54 6.01
N ALA A 94 -7.80 22.44 5.32
CA ALA A 94 -6.45 22.87 5.67
C ALA A 94 -6.51 23.68 6.97
N ASP A 95 -6.83 23.02 8.07
CA ASP A 95 -6.65 23.61 9.38
C ASP A 95 -5.16 23.64 9.65
N VAL A 96 -4.63 24.85 9.66
CA VAL A 96 -3.24 25.17 9.98
C VAL A 96 -2.86 24.43 11.25
N VAL A 97 -2.13 23.34 11.10
CA VAL A 97 -1.54 22.59 12.20
C VAL A 97 -0.56 23.52 12.89
N LYS A 98 -0.93 24.02 14.08
CA LYS A 98 0.02 24.66 14.98
C LYS A 98 1.10 23.62 15.28
N THR A 99 2.27 23.83 14.71
CA THR A 99 3.43 22.94 14.83
C THR A 99 3.85 22.82 16.29
N LYS A 100 3.35 21.83 16.99
CA LYS A 100 3.98 21.31 18.21
C LYS A 100 5.31 20.69 17.80
N PRO A 101 6.40 20.94 18.54
CA PRO A 101 7.68 20.29 18.20
C PRO A 101 7.46 18.77 18.08
N PRO A 102 8.14 18.11 17.12
CA PRO A 102 7.91 16.70 16.87
C PRO A 102 8.18 15.90 18.15
N ALA A 103 7.18 15.16 18.59
CA ALA A 103 7.39 14.12 19.59
C ALA A 103 8.41 13.12 19.01
N LEU A 104 9.34 12.65 19.81
CA LEU A 104 10.28 11.60 19.43
C LEU A 104 9.47 10.33 19.16
N GLY A 105 9.17 10.03 17.90
CA GLY A 105 8.40 8.87 17.49
C GLY A 105 7.40 9.15 16.36
N ALA A 106 6.81 8.11 15.82
CA ALA A 106 5.75 8.19 14.82
C ALA A 106 4.46 8.73 15.45
N GLY A 107 3.74 9.59 14.72
CA GLY A 107 2.39 10.02 15.07
C GLY A 107 1.38 8.87 14.94
N ARG A 108 0.20 9.05 15.56
CA ARG A 108 -0.88 8.03 15.53
C ARG A 108 -1.37 7.66 14.13
N LEU A 109 -1.20 8.54 13.17
CA LEU A 109 -1.63 8.35 11.78
C LEU A 109 -0.47 7.98 10.87
N GLU A 110 0.76 8.00 11.40
CA GLU A 110 1.98 7.78 10.63
C GLU A 110 2.40 6.32 10.66
N TRP A 111 2.52 5.73 9.49
CA TRP A 111 2.93 4.35 9.32
C TRP A 111 4.14 4.28 8.39
N ARG A 112 5.08 3.45 8.77
CA ARG A 112 6.23 3.15 7.90
C ARG A 112 5.76 2.36 6.71
N THR A 113 6.18 2.76 5.50
CA THR A 113 5.98 1.96 4.29
C THR A 113 6.65 0.60 4.47
N PRO A 114 5.91 -0.51 4.56
CA PRO A 114 6.52 -1.83 4.68
C PRO A 114 7.11 -2.28 3.34
N PRO A 115 8.21 -3.06 3.34
CA PRO A 115 8.62 -3.81 2.16
C PRO A 115 7.48 -4.71 1.67
N LEU A 116 7.27 -4.77 0.34
CA LEU A 116 6.21 -5.62 -0.22
C LEU A 116 6.67 -7.06 -0.49
N TRP A 117 7.86 -7.43 -0.03
CA TRP A 117 8.34 -8.81 -0.10
C TRP A 117 7.42 -9.76 0.66
N GLY A 118 6.97 -10.80 -0.02
CA GLY A 118 6.10 -11.81 0.57
C GLY A 118 4.69 -11.35 0.86
N VAL A 119 4.25 -10.21 0.30
CA VAL A 119 2.90 -9.68 0.49
C VAL A 119 1.82 -10.69 0.14
N ARG A 120 2.08 -11.62 -0.79
CA ARG A 120 1.20 -12.73 -1.15
C ARG A 120 0.79 -13.58 0.06
N ASP A 121 1.73 -13.81 0.96
CA ASP A 121 1.61 -14.76 2.06
C ASP A 121 1.39 -14.06 3.43
N SER A 122 1.17 -12.73 3.41
CA SER A 122 1.11 -11.89 4.61
C SER A 122 -0.31 -11.59 5.11
N ALA A 123 -1.35 -12.20 4.50
CA ALA A 123 -2.71 -12.00 4.99
C ALA A 123 -2.92 -12.57 6.41
N PRO A 124 -3.72 -11.91 7.27
CA PRO A 124 -4.43 -10.65 7.06
C PRO A 124 -3.49 -9.44 7.08
N TYR A 125 -3.84 -8.40 6.30
CA TYR A 125 -3.00 -7.24 6.05
C TYR A 125 -3.26 -6.09 7.01
N LEU A 126 -2.36 -5.08 6.96
CA LEU A 126 -2.25 -3.93 7.84
C LEU A 126 -1.72 -4.32 9.23
N HIS A 127 -1.37 -3.32 10.04
CA HIS A 127 -0.74 -3.53 11.34
C HIS A 127 -1.59 -4.34 12.34
N ASP A 128 -2.90 -4.28 12.18
CA ASP A 128 -3.89 -4.93 13.05
C ASP A 128 -4.65 -6.09 12.38
N GLY A 129 -4.30 -6.42 11.14
CA GLY A 129 -4.91 -7.52 10.41
C GLY A 129 -6.34 -7.28 9.91
N ARG A 130 -6.82 -6.03 9.94
CA ARG A 130 -8.21 -5.70 9.56
C ARG A 130 -8.53 -5.93 8.09
N ALA A 131 -7.55 -5.93 7.21
CA ALA A 131 -7.75 -6.15 5.78
C ALA A 131 -7.50 -7.61 5.39
N LYS A 132 -8.52 -8.27 4.86
CA LYS A 132 -8.47 -9.69 4.50
C LYS A 132 -7.82 -9.97 3.14
N ASN A 133 -7.70 -8.96 2.30
CA ASN A 133 -7.15 -9.08 0.95
C ASN A 133 -6.50 -7.77 0.50
N LEU A 134 -5.71 -7.83 -0.58
CA LEU A 134 -4.99 -6.67 -1.11
C LEU A 134 -5.92 -5.52 -1.51
N GLU A 135 -7.11 -5.80 -2.02
CA GLU A 135 -8.04 -4.76 -2.43
C GLU A 135 -8.57 -3.96 -1.24
N GLN A 136 -8.87 -4.64 -0.13
CA GLN A 136 -9.21 -3.97 1.12
C GLN A 136 -8.02 -3.18 1.68
N THR A 137 -6.82 -3.74 1.61
CA THR A 137 -5.60 -3.05 2.04
C THR A 137 -5.43 -1.74 1.29
N ILE A 138 -5.56 -1.75 -0.03
CA ILE A 138 -5.46 -0.54 -0.85
C ILE A 138 -6.59 0.44 -0.52
N ALA A 139 -7.80 -0.04 -0.24
CA ALA A 139 -8.93 0.81 0.14
C ALA A 139 -8.71 1.57 1.46
N PHE A 140 -7.90 1.04 2.36
CA PHE A 140 -7.53 1.70 3.62
C PHE A 140 -6.44 2.77 3.46
N HIS A 141 -5.77 2.86 2.31
CA HIS A 141 -4.76 3.88 2.06
C HIS A 141 -5.41 5.27 1.99
N GLY A 142 -5.45 5.94 3.15
CA GLY A 142 -5.90 7.32 3.33
C GLY A 142 -4.73 8.31 3.39
N GLY A 143 -4.96 9.50 3.91
CA GLY A 143 -3.92 10.52 4.07
C GLY A 143 -3.13 10.75 2.78
N GLU A 144 -1.81 10.59 2.84
CA GLU A 144 -0.90 10.72 1.68
C GLU A 144 -1.17 9.66 0.60
N GLY A 145 -1.68 8.49 0.97
CA GLY A 145 -2.03 7.41 0.04
C GLY A 145 -3.36 7.59 -0.69
N THR A 146 -4.19 8.57 -0.30
CA THR A 146 -5.57 8.74 -0.80
C THR A 146 -5.65 8.81 -2.32
N VAL A 147 -4.81 9.61 -2.96
CA VAL A 147 -4.86 9.82 -4.41
C VAL A 147 -4.53 8.53 -5.17
N SER A 148 -3.52 7.79 -4.70
CA SER A 148 -3.14 6.51 -5.30
C SER A 148 -4.23 5.44 -5.15
N ALA A 149 -4.85 5.36 -3.98
CA ALA A 149 -5.98 4.47 -3.73
C ALA A 149 -7.17 4.82 -4.66
N GLN A 150 -7.53 6.09 -4.76
CA GLN A 150 -8.61 6.53 -5.66
C GLN A 150 -8.32 6.15 -7.13
N ARG A 151 -7.11 6.42 -7.62
CA ARG A 151 -6.70 6.06 -8.98
C ARG A 151 -6.75 4.54 -9.22
N TYR A 152 -6.34 3.74 -8.24
CA TYR A 152 -6.46 2.29 -8.32
C TYR A 152 -7.92 1.86 -8.49
N PHE A 153 -8.86 2.45 -7.74
CA PHE A 153 -10.28 2.11 -7.87
C PHE A 153 -10.97 2.67 -9.12
N LEU A 154 -10.33 3.61 -9.83
CA LEU A 154 -10.77 4.01 -11.17
C LEU A 154 -10.35 3.03 -12.26
N LEU A 155 -9.40 2.14 -12.00
CA LEU A 155 -9.04 1.05 -12.91
C LEU A 155 -10.20 0.09 -13.09
N THR A 156 -10.29 -0.53 -14.26
CA THR A 156 -11.22 -1.63 -14.51
C THR A 156 -10.90 -2.83 -13.60
N ALA A 157 -11.87 -3.70 -13.38
CA ALA A 157 -11.64 -4.92 -12.58
C ALA A 157 -10.47 -5.77 -13.13
N ALA A 158 -10.36 -5.87 -14.47
CA ALA A 158 -9.27 -6.60 -15.12
C ALA A 158 -7.89 -5.97 -14.85
N GLU A 159 -7.78 -4.64 -14.86
CA GLU A 159 -6.55 -3.92 -14.56
C GLU A 159 -6.17 -4.08 -13.08
N ARG A 160 -7.13 -3.97 -12.15
CA ARG A 160 -6.88 -4.23 -10.72
C ARG A 160 -6.35 -5.65 -10.47
N LEU A 161 -6.87 -6.65 -11.19
CA LEU A 161 -6.35 -8.02 -11.10
C LEU A 161 -4.89 -8.11 -11.58
N LYS A 162 -4.47 -7.34 -12.60
CA LYS A 162 -3.07 -7.28 -13.04
C LYS A 162 -2.17 -6.72 -11.95
N VAL A 163 -2.59 -5.61 -11.31
CA VAL A 163 -1.83 -5.03 -10.18
C VAL A 163 -1.70 -6.04 -9.04
N GLN A 164 -2.78 -6.71 -8.66
CA GLN A 164 -2.74 -7.72 -7.61
C GLN A 164 -1.87 -8.93 -7.98
N ALA A 165 -1.90 -9.37 -9.23
CA ALA A 165 -1.04 -10.44 -9.71
C ALA A 165 0.44 -10.03 -9.64
N PHE A 166 0.79 -8.83 -10.07
CA PHE A 166 2.12 -8.27 -9.93
C PHE A 166 2.56 -8.25 -8.46
N LEU A 167 1.78 -7.68 -7.55
CA LEU A 167 2.08 -7.64 -6.11
C LEU A 167 2.38 -9.04 -5.54
N LYS A 168 1.65 -10.04 -5.96
CA LYS A 168 1.83 -11.43 -5.52
C LYS A 168 3.13 -12.08 -6.03
N THR A 169 3.82 -11.47 -7.00
CA THR A 169 5.15 -11.94 -7.45
C THR A 169 6.30 -11.41 -6.63
N LEU A 170 6.07 -10.40 -5.77
CA LEU A 170 7.12 -9.75 -5.01
C LEU A 170 7.61 -10.67 -3.88
N VAL A 171 8.86 -11.10 -4.00
CA VAL A 171 9.53 -11.98 -3.04
C VAL A 171 10.87 -11.38 -2.61
N ALA A 172 11.30 -11.66 -1.40
CA ALA A 172 12.61 -11.23 -0.92
C ALA A 172 13.73 -11.85 -1.78
N PRO A 173 14.82 -11.10 -2.05
CA PRO A 173 15.94 -11.62 -2.78
C PRO A 173 16.57 -12.80 -2.03
N THR A 174 16.91 -13.85 -2.76
CA THR A 174 17.59 -15.01 -2.19
C THR A 174 19.05 -14.69 -1.84
N PRO A 175 19.67 -15.41 -0.89
CA PRO A 175 21.10 -15.23 -0.58
C PRO A 175 22.02 -15.32 -1.81
N LYS A 176 21.66 -16.14 -2.81
CA LYS A 176 22.39 -16.24 -4.07
C LYS A 176 22.30 -14.98 -4.95
N GLN A 177 21.20 -14.24 -4.85
CA GLN A 177 21.02 -12.97 -5.57
C GLN A 177 21.78 -11.84 -4.87
N LEU A 178 21.88 -11.87 -3.54
CA LEU A 178 22.66 -10.90 -2.74
C LEU A 178 24.18 -11.12 -2.86
N ALA A 179 24.63 -12.36 -3.08
CA ALA A 179 26.06 -12.70 -3.18
C ALA A 179 26.69 -12.39 -4.55
N LYS A 180 25.95 -11.89 -5.52
CA LYS A 180 26.43 -11.60 -6.88
C LYS A 180 26.92 -10.15 -7.09
N LYS A 181 27.12 -9.39 -6.01
CA LYS A 181 27.73 -8.03 -6.04
C LYS A 181 29.21 -8.07 -5.72
#